data_f69b55f2d9ecafed798caa6146955b72
#
_entry.id   f69b55f2d9ecafed798caa6146955b72
#
_cell.length_a   1.000
_cell.length_b   1.000
_cell.length_c   1.000
_cell.angle_alpha   90.00
_cell.angle_beta   90.00
_cell.angle_gamma   90.00
#
_symmetry.space_group_name_H-M   'P 1'
#
loop_
_entity.id
_entity.type
_entity.pdbx_description
1 polymer ?
#
loop_
_entity_poly.entity_id
_entity_poly.type
_entity_poly.pdbx_seq_one_letter_code
_entity_poly.pdbx_strand_id
1 'polypeptide(L)'
;MDRGRAPAFADQSALSLLLTGPRYEVIPAQGIEQKVAVLPYGATVTVTASPSLGLERTLDVSVALAARGYRVVPHLAARMVSSRGHLERLLQRLDGTDIREVFVIGGDADPPAGDYRDAGDLLEELAGLSHPFAHVGIGGYPEGHPLISDEALLEALRRKQPFATQLVTQLCFDADAVARWVRLLRDQGIQLPVVVGLPGVVDRRRLAEISLKAGVGASLSYLRKHGRQIVTLARSRRYDPTGLATEVARYAADPGSGIRGVHLFTFNNVEPTRDWVARSVGGPVSPAS
;
A
#
# COMPACT_ATOMS: atom_id res chain seq x y z
N MET A 1 -11.09 30.32 13.65
CA MET A 1 -12.31 29.49 13.78
C MET A 1 -12.65 28.98 12.38
N ASP A 2 -12.07 27.89 11.96
CA ASP A 2 -12.46 27.20 10.73
C ASP A 2 -13.13 25.90 11.18
N ARG A 3 -14.46 25.94 11.22
CA ARG A 3 -15.30 24.77 11.46
C ARG A 3 -15.16 23.94 10.20
N GLY A 4 -14.70 22.70 10.33
CA GLY A 4 -14.55 21.73 9.27
C GLY A 4 -15.70 21.80 8.26
N ARG A 5 -15.46 22.50 7.16
CA ARG A 5 -16.42 22.60 6.06
C ARG A 5 -16.58 21.22 5.48
N ALA A 6 -17.81 20.69 5.44
CA ALA A 6 -18.08 19.48 4.69
C ALA A 6 -17.52 19.64 3.27
N PRO A 7 -16.88 18.60 2.69
CA PRO A 7 -16.31 18.68 1.35
C PRO A 7 -17.37 19.15 0.35
N ALA A 8 -16.98 20.03 -0.58
CA ALA A 8 -17.87 20.45 -1.65
C ALA A 8 -18.31 19.20 -2.46
N PHE A 9 -19.46 19.24 -3.10
CA PHE A 9 -20.04 18.10 -3.82
C PHE A 9 -19.07 17.45 -4.82
N ALA A 10 -18.23 18.27 -5.47
CA ALA A 10 -17.17 17.80 -6.38
C ALA A 10 -16.07 17.00 -5.64
N ASP A 11 -15.69 17.44 -4.43
CA ASP A 11 -14.69 16.74 -3.59
C ASP A 11 -15.22 15.38 -3.12
N GLN A 12 -16.51 15.29 -2.78
CA GLN A 12 -17.14 14.03 -2.37
C GLN A 12 -17.18 13.03 -3.53
N SER A 13 -17.50 13.49 -4.74
CA SER A 13 -17.52 12.64 -5.93
C SER A 13 -16.10 12.14 -6.29
N ALA A 14 -15.09 13.00 -6.22
CA ALA A 14 -13.70 12.63 -6.45
C ALA A 14 -13.19 11.64 -5.40
N LEU A 15 -13.51 11.84 -4.11
CA LEU A 15 -13.18 10.93 -3.04
C LEU A 15 -13.83 9.56 -3.22
N SER A 16 -15.13 9.53 -3.56
CA SER A 16 -15.85 8.28 -3.83
C SER A 16 -15.21 7.51 -4.99
N LEU A 17 -14.82 8.21 -6.07
CA LEU A 17 -14.15 7.58 -7.22
C LEU A 17 -12.78 7.02 -6.82
N LEU A 18 -11.96 7.79 -6.09
CA LEU A 18 -10.64 7.36 -5.63
C LEU A 18 -10.72 6.11 -4.73
N LEU A 19 -11.75 6.01 -3.89
CA LEU A 19 -12.00 4.90 -2.98
C LEU A 19 -12.77 3.75 -3.61
N THR A 20 -13.05 3.78 -4.91
CA THR A 20 -13.66 2.66 -5.61
C THR A 20 -12.65 1.52 -5.77
N GLY A 21 -12.92 0.37 -5.12
CA GLY A 21 -12.03 -0.80 -5.17
C GLY A 21 -10.67 -0.61 -4.51
N PRO A 22 -10.59 -0.09 -3.27
CA PRO A 22 -9.33 0.12 -2.60
C PRO A 22 -8.63 -1.20 -2.28
N ARG A 23 -7.31 -1.16 -2.10
CA ARG A 23 -6.51 -2.30 -1.67
C ARG A 23 -6.37 -2.28 -0.16
N TYR A 24 -6.73 -3.35 0.53
CA TYR A 24 -6.60 -3.47 1.98
C TYR A 24 -5.34 -4.26 2.32
N GLU A 25 -4.33 -3.60 2.85
CA GLU A 25 -3.12 -4.26 3.28
C GLU A 25 -3.31 -4.91 4.64
N VAL A 26 -2.85 -6.17 4.75
CA VAL A 26 -2.86 -6.92 6.01
C VAL A 26 -1.51 -7.60 6.27
N ILE A 27 -1.15 -7.72 7.52
CA ILE A 27 -0.01 -8.49 8.01
C ILE A 27 -0.48 -9.94 8.22
N PRO A 28 0.26 -10.97 7.76
CA PRO A 28 -0.19 -12.38 7.80
C PRO A 28 -0.10 -12.99 9.21
N ALA A 29 -0.63 -12.29 10.21
CA ALA A 29 -0.69 -12.74 11.60
C ALA A 29 -1.74 -13.85 11.77
N GLN A 30 -1.66 -14.55 12.89
CA GLN A 30 -2.67 -15.56 13.27
C GLN A 30 -4.06 -14.91 13.32
N GLY A 31 -5.06 -15.58 12.75
CA GLY A 31 -6.46 -15.11 12.75
C GLY A 31 -6.75 -13.96 11.79
N ILE A 32 -5.85 -13.65 10.86
CA ILE A 32 -6.08 -12.56 9.89
C ILE A 32 -7.24 -12.86 8.95
N GLU A 33 -7.46 -14.12 8.61
CA GLU A 33 -8.52 -14.58 7.70
C GLU A 33 -9.92 -14.25 8.26
N GLN A 34 -10.09 -14.28 9.58
CA GLN A 34 -11.33 -13.87 10.25
C GLN A 34 -11.52 -12.36 10.21
N LYS A 35 -10.44 -11.58 10.36
CA LYS A 35 -10.50 -10.12 10.27
C LYS A 35 -10.80 -9.65 8.85
N VAL A 36 -10.30 -10.36 7.83
CA VAL A 36 -10.57 -10.07 6.42
C VAL A 36 -12.01 -10.43 6.03
N ALA A 37 -12.63 -11.39 6.71
CA ALA A 37 -13.99 -11.85 6.40
C ALA A 37 -15.07 -10.76 6.48
N VAL A 38 -14.78 -9.62 7.08
CA VAL A 38 -15.70 -8.46 7.10
C VAL A 38 -15.70 -7.69 5.78
N LEU A 39 -14.68 -7.86 4.93
CA LEU A 39 -14.60 -7.18 3.63
C LEU A 39 -15.63 -7.74 2.65
N PRO A 40 -16.12 -6.94 1.68
CA PRO A 40 -17.02 -7.43 0.65
C PRO A 40 -16.33 -8.49 -0.22
N TYR A 41 -17.10 -9.41 -0.75
CA TYR A 41 -16.65 -10.40 -1.73
C TYR A 41 -15.95 -9.71 -2.90
N GLY A 42 -14.84 -10.27 -3.37
CA GLY A 42 -14.05 -9.69 -4.45
C GLY A 42 -13.22 -8.46 -4.06
N ALA A 43 -13.19 -8.06 -2.78
CA ALA A 43 -12.29 -6.99 -2.34
C ALA A 43 -10.82 -7.34 -2.63
N THR A 44 -10.00 -6.32 -2.89
CA THR A 44 -8.57 -6.52 -3.09
C THR A 44 -7.84 -6.49 -1.74
N VAL A 45 -7.16 -7.58 -1.41
CA VAL A 45 -6.38 -7.73 -0.17
C VAL A 45 -4.91 -7.91 -0.52
N THR A 46 -4.06 -7.07 0.03
CA THR A 46 -2.61 -7.22 -0.10
C THR A 46 -2.04 -7.82 1.17
N VAL A 47 -1.18 -8.83 1.04
CA VAL A 47 -0.62 -9.56 2.19
C VAL A 47 0.86 -9.28 2.28
N THR A 48 1.28 -8.59 3.36
CA THR A 48 2.67 -8.15 3.52
C THR A 48 3.64 -9.31 3.70
N ALA A 49 4.89 -9.12 3.26
CA ALA A 49 6.02 -9.91 3.71
C ALA A 49 6.45 -9.45 5.11
N SER A 50 6.74 -10.39 5.99
CA SER A 50 7.23 -10.11 7.34
C SER A 50 8.46 -10.97 7.63
N PRO A 51 9.63 -10.38 7.94
CA PRO A 51 10.83 -11.16 8.24
C PRO A 51 10.64 -12.18 9.37
N SER A 52 9.80 -11.87 10.34
CA SER A 52 9.52 -12.76 11.48
C SER A 52 8.57 -13.92 11.16
N LEU A 53 7.79 -13.83 10.06
CA LEU A 53 6.78 -14.84 9.70
C LEU A 53 7.16 -15.65 8.46
N GLY A 54 8.10 -15.17 7.66
CA GLY A 54 8.52 -15.79 6.41
C GLY A 54 7.60 -15.52 5.21
N LEU A 55 8.12 -15.73 3.99
CA LEU A 55 7.35 -15.59 2.75
C LEU A 55 6.31 -16.70 2.59
N GLU A 56 6.60 -17.88 3.11
CA GLU A 56 5.69 -19.03 3.09
C GLU A 56 4.37 -18.68 3.79
N ARG A 57 4.44 -18.01 4.95
CA ARG A 57 3.24 -17.58 5.67
C ARG A 57 2.46 -16.51 4.87
N THR A 58 3.15 -15.60 4.19
CA THR A 58 2.52 -14.63 3.29
C THR A 58 1.71 -15.35 2.19
N LEU A 59 2.30 -16.36 1.57
CA LEU A 59 1.63 -17.13 0.51
C LEU A 59 0.51 -18.01 1.04
N ASP A 60 0.67 -18.65 2.21
CA ASP A 60 -0.38 -19.47 2.84
C ASP A 60 -1.66 -18.65 3.07
N VAL A 61 -1.50 -17.45 3.65
CA VAL A 61 -2.61 -16.52 3.86
C VAL A 61 -3.19 -16.07 2.52
N SER A 62 -2.34 -15.78 1.55
CA SER A 62 -2.78 -15.33 0.22
C SER A 62 -3.62 -16.40 -0.48
N VAL A 63 -3.18 -17.64 -0.49
CA VAL A 63 -3.93 -18.77 -1.08
C VAL A 63 -5.26 -19.00 -0.34
N ALA A 64 -5.24 -18.96 1.00
CA ALA A 64 -6.45 -19.13 1.80
C ALA A 64 -7.49 -18.02 1.55
N LEU A 65 -7.05 -16.78 1.34
CA LEU A 65 -7.93 -15.65 1.03
C LEU A 65 -8.43 -15.72 -0.43
N ALA A 66 -7.59 -16.10 -1.38
CA ALA A 66 -7.99 -16.29 -2.78
C ALA A 66 -9.08 -17.38 -2.90
N ALA A 67 -8.93 -18.49 -2.18
CA ALA A 67 -9.93 -19.55 -2.11
C ALA A 67 -11.28 -19.08 -1.53
N ARG A 68 -11.32 -17.96 -0.81
CA ARG A 68 -12.55 -17.33 -0.29
C ARG A 68 -13.11 -16.26 -1.25
N GLY A 69 -12.55 -16.11 -2.46
CA GLY A 69 -13.03 -15.20 -3.49
C GLY A 69 -12.54 -13.77 -3.38
N TYR A 70 -11.48 -13.49 -2.62
CA TYR A 70 -10.79 -12.20 -2.62
C TYR A 70 -9.80 -12.10 -3.78
N ARG A 71 -9.62 -10.89 -4.31
CA ARG A 71 -8.47 -10.59 -5.19
C ARG A 71 -7.24 -10.37 -4.31
N VAL A 72 -6.27 -11.24 -4.40
CA VAL A 72 -5.14 -11.22 -3.47
C VAL A 72 -3.85 -10.84 -4.17
N VAL A 73 -3.08 -9.97 -3.48
CA VAL A 73 -1.77 -9.49 -3.93
C VAL A 73 -0.74 -9.83 -2.85
N PRO A 74 -0.01 -10.95 -2.96
CA PRO A 74 1.07 -11.24 -2.05
C PRO A 74 2.24 -10.26 -2.26
N HIS A 75 2.92 -9.88 -1.17
CA HIS A 75 4.20 -9.21 -1.25
C HIS A 75 5.32 -10.24 -1.35
N LEU A 76 6.23 -10.07 -2.31
CA LEU A 76 7.49 -10.79 -2.39
C LEU A 76 8.63 -9.83 -2.04
N ALA A 77 9.29 -10.10 -0.91
CA ALA A 77 10.43 -9.31 -0.43
C ALA A 77 11.74 -9.97 -0.90
N ALA A 78 12.48 -9.28 -1.76
CA ALA A 78 13.71 -9.78 -2.37
C ALA A 78 14.70 -10.30 -1.34
N ARG A 79 14.97 -9.51 -0.30
CA ARG A 79 15.93 -9.86 0.76
C ARG A 79 15.51 -11.06 1.64
N MET A 80 14.31 -11.60 1.44
CA MET A 80 13.82 -12.81 2.09
C MET A 80 13.88 -14.05 1.18
N VAL A 81 14.22 -13.89 -0.11
CA VAL A 81 14.36 -15.00 -1.05
C VAL A 81 15.80 -15.49 -1.02
N SER A 82 16.01 -16.75 -0.64
CA SER A 82 17.34 -17.31 -0.42
C SER A 82 18.05 -17.79 -1.70
N SER A 83 17.30 -18.08 -2.77
CA SER A 83 17.84 -18.59 -4.04
C SER A 83 16.77 -18.62 -5.11
N ARG A 84 17.17 -18.81 -6.39
CA ARG A 84 16.26 -19.11 -7.51
C ARG A 84 15.34 -20.29 -7.20
N GLY A 85 15.87 -21.40 -6.70
CA GLY A 85 15.06 -22.58 -6.35
C GLY A 85 14.07 -22.29 -5.20
N HIS A 86 14.39 -21.35 -4.29
CA HIS A 86 13.42 -20.87 -3.30
C HIS A 86 12.29 -20.09 -3.99
N LEU A 87 12.61 -19.17 -4.89
CA LEU A 87 11.62 -18.42 -5.66
C LEU A 87 10.70 -19.35 -6.46
N GLU A 88 11.25 -20.33 -7.15
CA GLU A 88 10.47 -21.33 -7.90
C GLU A 88 9.49 -22.09 -7.00
N ARG A 89 9.90 -22.52 -5.80
CA ARG A 89 9.00 -23.17 -4.83
C ARG A 89 7.90 -22.22 -4.34
N LEU A 90 8.21 -20.94 -4.13
CA LEU A 90 7.20 -19.94 -3.77
C LEU A 90 6.17 -19.74 -4.88
N LEU A 91 6.62 -19.69 -6.15
CA LEU A 91 5.72 -19.58 -7.30
C LEU A 91 4.84 -20.83 -7.47
N GLN A 92 5.39 -22.03 -7.29
CA GLN A 92 4.63 -23.29 -7.34
C GLN A 92 3.48 -23.34 -6.33
N ARG A 93 3.61 -22.67 -5.18
CA ARG A 93 2.50 -22.57 -4.20
C ARG A 93 1.30 -21.80 -4.72
N LEU A 94 1.47 -21.00 -5.76
CA LEU A 94 0.41 -20.21 -6.39
C LEU A 94 -0.24 -20.96 -7.58
N ASP A 95 0.29 -22.12 -7.96
CA ASP A 95 -0.28 -22.93 -9.03
C ASP A 95 -1.73 -23.33 -8.70
N GLY A 96 -2.61 -23.21 -9.69
CA GLY A 96 -4.04 -23.51 -9.52
C GLY A 96 -4.83 -22.46 -8.75
N THR A 97 -4.22 -21.34 -8.34
CA THR A 97 -4.92 -20.21 -7.71
C THR A 97 -5.30 -19.13 -8.73
N ASP A 98 -6.23 -18.25 -8.35
CA ASP A 98 -6.59 -17.06 -9.13
C ASP A 98 -5.74 -15.83 -8.80
N ILE A 99 -4.58 -16.00 -8.15
CA ILE A 99 -3.65 -14.92 -7.85
C ILE A 99 -2.94 -14.51 -9.14
N ARG A 100 -3.22 -13.29 -9.64
CA ARG A 100 -2.69 -12.74 -10.90
C ARG A 100 -1.89 -11.47 -10.71
N GLU A 101 -1.70 -11.06 -9.47
CA GLU A 101 -0.98 -9.86 -9.12
C GLU A 101 0.01 -10.13 -7.98
N VAL A 102 1.16 -9.47 -8.03
CA VAL A 102 2.20 -9.51 -7.00
C VAL A 102 2.72 -8.10 -6.70
N PHE A 103 3.14 -7.86 -5.48
CA PHE A 103 3.85 -6.64 -5.11
C PHE A 103 5.29 -7.00 -4.71
N VAL A 104 6.26 -6.60 -5.54
CA VAL A 104 7.69 -6.90 -5.33
C VAL A 104 8.36 -5.74 -4.62
N ILE A 105 8.94 -6.02 -3.48
CA ILE A 105 9.62 -5.05 -2.60
C ILE A 105 11.04 -5.51 -2.27
N GLY A 106 11.90 -4.59 -1.83
CA GLY A 106 13.24 -4.95 -1.33
C GLY A 106 13.15 -5.81 -0.06
N GLY A 107 12.37 -5.35 0.90
CA GLY A 107 12.25 -5.98 2.23
C GLY A 107 13.33 -5.54 3.21
N ASP A 108 13.07 -5.80 4.51
CA ASP A 108 13.88 -5.29 5.63
C ASP A 108 14.80 -6.36 6.25
N ALA A 109 14.87 -7.56 5.65
CA ALA A 109 15.76 -8.61 6.17
C ALA A 109 17.22 -8.16 6.07
N ASP A 110 17.95 -8.18 7.19
CA ASP A 110 19.37 -7.81 7.27
C ASP A 110 20.12 -8.80 8.17
N PRO A 111 21.08 -9.57 7.64
CA PRO A 111 21.47 -9.63 6.20
C PRO A 111 20.37 -10.21 5.29
N PRO A 112 20.49 -10.02 3.94
CA PRO A 112 19.62 -10.71 3.00
C PRO A 112 19.76 -12.24 3.14
N ALA A 113 18.66 -12.97 2.89
CA ALA A 113 18.66 -14.43 2.95
C ALA A 113 19.43 -15.11 1.79
N GLY A 114 19.69 -14.38 0.72
CA GLY A 114 20.39 -14.83 -0.49
C GLY A 114 20.96 -13.66 -1.28
N ASP A 115 21.14 -13.84 -2.58
CA ASP A 115 21.81 -12.88 -3.46
C ASP A 115 20.93 -11.68 -3.89
N TYR A 116 19.62 -11.74 -3.67
CA TYR A 116 18.70 -10.67 -4.04
C TYR A 116 18.76 -9.53 -3.01
N ARG A 117 19.42 -8.43 -3.36
CA ARG A 117 19.66 -7.28 -2.47
C ARG A 117 18.54 -6.27 -2.46
N ASP A 118 17.82 -6.17 -3.60
CA ASP A 118 16.72 -5.23 -3.81
C ASP A 118 15.63 -5.82 -4.73
N ALA A 119 14.53 -5.08 -4.88
CA ALA A 119 13.42 -5.50 -5.73
C ALA A 119 13.80 -5.63 -7.21
N GLY A 120 14.81 -4.91 -7.71
CA GLY A 120 15.28 -5.00 -9.08
C GLY A 120 15.90 -6.37 -9.36
N ASP A 121 16.78 -6.86 -8.45
CA ASP A 121 17.39 -8.19 -8.58
C ASP A 121 16.31 -9.29 -8.66
N LEU A 122 15.28 -9.20 -7.82
CA LEU A 122 14.19 -10.18 -7.80
C LEU A 122 13.29 -10.08 -9.04
N LEU A 123 13.03 -8.87 -9.55
CA LEU A 123 12.24 -8.66 -10.76
C LEU A 123 12.94 -9.20 -12.01
N GLU A 124 14.25 -9.01 -12.13
CA GLU A 124 15.06 -9.57 -13.23
C GLU A 124 15.02 -11.09 -13.22
N GLU A 125 15.14 -11.70 -12.03
CA GLU A 125 15.02 -13.17 -11.90
C GLU A 125 13.61 -13.65 -12.24
N LEU A 126 12.58 -12.97 -11.71
CA LEU A 126 11.17 -13.30 -11.94
C LEU A 126 10.82 -13.27 -13.43
N ALA A 127 11.33 -12.28 -14.18
CA ALA A 127 11.11 -12.16 -15.62
C ALA A 127 11.65 -13.34 -16.43
N GLY A 128 12.63 -14.07 -15.91
CA GLY A 128 13.20 -15.31 -16.50
C GLY A 128 12.47 -16.58 -16.10
N LEU A 129 11.41 -16.50 -15.29
CA LEU A 129 10.65 -17.64 -14.78
C LEU A 129 9.22 -17.67 -15.33
N SER A 130 8.63 -18.84 -15.39
CA SER A 130 7.18 -18.97 -15.59
C SER A 130 6.46 -18.59 -14.31
N HIS A 131 5.51 -17.64 -14.39
CA HIS A 131 4.71 -17.18 -13.26
C HIS A 131 3.29 -16.79 -13.68
N PRO A 132 2.30 -16.81 -12.76
CA PRO A 132 0.89 -16.52 -13.08
C PRO A 132 0.56 -15.02 -13.15
N PHE A 133 1.50 -14.11 -12.85
CA PHE A 133 1.20 -12.70 -12.65
C PHE A 133 0.99 -11.94 -13.96
N ALA A 134 -0.19 -11.35 -14.12
CA ALA A 134 -0.50 -10.36 -15.17
C ALA A 134 -0.16 -8.93 -14.70
N HIS A 135 -0.07 -8.72 -13.38
CA HIS A 135 0.22 -7.42 -12.79
C HIS A 135 1.34 -7.52 -11.77
N VAL A 136 2.33 -6.64 -11.91
CA VAL A 136 3.48 -6.55 -11.00
C VAL A 136 3.56 -5.14 -10.45
N GLY A 137 3.32 -5.00 -9.15
CA GLY A 137 3.50 -3.74 -8.43
C GLY A 137 4.92 -3.58 -7.91
N ILE A 138 5.41 -2.35 -7.89
CA ILE A 138 6.70 -1.96 -7.29
C ILE A 138 6.54 -0.77 -6.36
N GLY A 139 7.41 -0.64 -5.36
CA GLY A 139 7.36 0.43 -4.37
C GLY A 139 7.84 1.78 -4.90
N GLY A 140 7.20 2.86 -4.44
CA GLY A 140 7.59 4.25 -4.65
C GLY A 140 7.58 5.05 -3.34
N TYR A 141 8.35 6.14 -3.27
CA TYR A 141 8.60 6.90 -2.04
C TYR A 141 8.39 8.40 -2.23
N PRO A 142 7.14 8.89 -2.29
CA PRO A 142 6.85 10.31 -2.53
C PRO A 142 7.42 11.26 -1.47
N GLU A 143 7.57 10.79 -0.24
CA GLU A 143 8.09 11.55 0.89
C GLU A 143 9.56 11.24 1.19
N GLY A 144 10.26 10.58 0.23
CA GLY A 144 11.65 10.15 0.38
C GLY A 144 11.82 8.88 1.19
N HIS A 145 13.06 8.46 1.38
CA HIS A 145 13.45 7.30 2.16
C HIS A 145 14.58 7.67 3.15
N PRO A 146 14.56 7.20 4.40
CA PRO A 146 15.52 7.65 5.41
C PRO A 146 16.98 7.27 5.12
N LEU A 147 17.20 6.22 4.33
CA LEU A 147 18.53 5.64 4.08
C LEU A 147 18.96 5.69 2.60
N ILE A 148 18.04 6.07 1.68
CA ILE A 148 18.29 6.03 0.23
C ILE A 148 18.02 7.43 -0.33
N SER A 149 18.95 7.99 -1.10
CA SER A 149 18.77 9.31 -1.70
C SER A 149 17.68 9.31 -2.78
N ASP A 150 17.11 10.48 -3.06
CA ASP A 150 16.05 10.62 -4.07
C ASP A 150 16.56 10.23 -5.47
N GLU A 151 17.84 10.52 -5.79
CA GLU A 151 18.47 10.11 -7.04
C GLU A 151 18.57 8.60 -7.17
N ALA A 152 18.98 7.91 -6.09
CA ALA A 152 19.07 6.45 -6.08
C ALA A 152 17.68 5.79 -6.14
N LEU A 153 16.66 6.38 -5.50
CA LEU A 153 15.27 5.95 -5.61
C LEU A 153 14.75 6.07 -7.04
N LEU A 154 15.05 7.18 -7.73
CA LEU A 154 14.65 7.39 -9.11
C LEU A 154 15.34 6.42 -10.06
N GLU A 155 16.64 6.18 -9.89
CA GLU A 155 17.40 5.21 -10.68
C GLU A 155 16.87 3.78 -10.48
N ALA A 156 16.56 3.41 -9.23
CA ALA A 156 15.92 2.14 -8.93
C ALA A 156 14.54 1.99 -9.59
N LEU A 157 13.77 3.09 -9.70
CA LEU A 157 12.49 3.07 -10.43
C LEU A 157 12.69 2.86 -11.94
N ARG A 158 13.68 3.53 -12.55
CA ARG A 158 14.01 3.33 -13.97
C ARG A 158 14.42 1.87 -14.27
N ARG A 159 15.25 1.27 -13.40
CA ARG A 159 15.65 -0.14 -13.53
C ARG A 159 14.46 -1.09 -13.43
N LYS A 160 13.50 -0.82 -12.52
CA LYS A 160 12.34 -1.68 -12.24
C LYS A 160 11.18 -1.49 -13.23
N GLN A 161 11.04 -0.32 -13.82
CA GLN A 161 9.91 0.03 -14.69
C GLN A 161 9.63 -1.00 -15.80
N PRO A 162 10.62 -1.58 -16.51
CA PRO A 162 10.35 -2.54 -17.57
C PRO A 162 9.63 -3.81 -17.11
N PHE A 163 9.71 -4.15 -15.83
CA PHE A 163 9.14 -5.36 -15.23
C PHE A 163 7.83 -5.09 -14.49
N ALA A 164 7.41 -3.83 -14.39
CA ALA A 164 6.30 -3.42 -13.54
C ALA A 164 5.10 -2.93 -14.36
N THR A 165 3.92 -3.13 -13.81
CA THR A 165 2.65 -2.63 -14.38
C THR A 165 2.07 -1.47 -13.57
N GLN A 166 2.55 -1.23 -12.35
CA GLN A 166 2.09 -0.16 -11.49
C GLN A 166 3.08 0.17 -10.36
N LEU A 167 2.93 1.38 -9.83
CA LEU A 167 3.60 1.84 -8.62
C LEU A 167 2.61 1.82 -7.44
N VAL A 168 3.06 1.31 -6.30
CA VAL A 168 2.36 1.48 -5.02
C VAL A 168 3.26 2.30 -4.11
N THR A 169 2.76 3.43 -3.61
CA THR A 169 3.61 4.26 -2.75
C THR A 169 3.71 3.68 -1.35
N GLN A 170 4.82 4.01 -0.68
CA GLN A 170 4.90 3.89 0.78
C GLN A 170 3.77 4.69 1.42
N LEU A 171 3.50 4.43 2.70
CA LEU A 171 2.56 5.17 3.52
C LEU A 171 2.85 6.68 3.43
N CYS A 172 1.87 7.46 2.96
CA CYS A 172 1.98 8.89 2.76
C CYS A 172 1.04 9.67 3.69
N PHE A 173 1.45 10.89 4.03
CA PHE A 173 0.68 11.82 4.85
C PHE A 173 0.59 13.22 4.24
N ASP A 174 1.32 13.50 3.18
CA ASP A 174 1.36 14.78 2.45
C ASP A 174 0.91 14.56 1.00
N ALA A 175 -0.33 14.98 0.70
CA ALA A 175 -0.90 14.87 -0.64
C ALA A 175 -0.14 15.73 -1.67
N ASP A 176 0.41 16.89 -1.25
CA ASP A 176 1.21 17.75 -2.12
C ASP A 176 2.55 17.09 -2.46
N ALA A 177 3.16 16.37 -1.52
CA ALA A 177 4.37 15.59 -1.80
C ALA A 177 4.09 14.49 -2.82
N VAL A 178 2.97 13.77 -2.68
CA VAL A 178 2.53 12.78 -3.68
C VAL A 178 2.36 13.42 -5.06
N ALA A 179 1.68 14.57 -5.14
CA ALA A 179 1.44 15.25 -6.40
C ALA A 179 2.74 15.76 -7.07
N ARG A 180 3.67 16.32 -6.27
CA ARG A 180 4.98 16.75 -6.78
C ARG A 180 5.80 15.57 -7.29
N TRP A 181 5.82 14.47 -6.53
CA TRP A 181 6.54 13.26 -6.90
C TRP A 181 5.97 12.63 -8.18
N VAL A 182 4.66 12.54 -8.32
CA VAL A 182 4.03 12.03 -9.55
C VAL A 182 4.43 12.88 -10.75
N ARG A 183 4.39 14.22 -10.66
CA ARG A 183 4.85 15.10 -11.76
C ARG A 183 6.30 14.83 -12.10
N LEU A 184 7.18 14.75 -11.09
CA LEU A 184 8.59 14.40 -11.31
C LEU A 184 8.74 13.09 -12.08
N LEU A 185 7.98 12.05 -11.73
CA LEU A 185 8.03 10.77 -12.45
C LEU A 185 7.66 10.94 -13.94
N ARG A 186 6.60 11.72 -14.23
CA ARG A 186 6.19 11.99 -15.63
C ARG A 186 7.28 12.72 -16.41
N ASP A 187 7.88 13.73 -15.81
CA ASP A 187 9.01 14.48 -16.38
C ASP A 187 10.23 13.58 -16.65
N GLN A 188 10.41 12.53 -15.85
CA GLN A 188 11.46 11.52 -16.01
C GLN A 188 11.08 10.33 -16.89
N GLY A 189 9.93 10.38 -17.57
CA GLY A 189 9.48 9.34 -18.50
C GLY A 189 8.89 8.09 -17.83
N ILE A 190 8.65 8.11 -16.52
CA ILE A 190 8.01 7.01 -15.79
C ILE A 190 6.49 7.18 -15.86
N GLN A 191 5.81 6.34 -16.65
CA GLN A 191 4.38 6.45 -16.96
C GLN A 191 3.52 5.41 -16.20
N LEU A 192 4.11 4.62 -15.32
CA LEU A 192 3.37 3.61 -14.55
C LEU A 192 2.20 4.25 -13.79
N PRO A 193 1.01 3.63 -13.76
CA PRO A 193 -0.09 4.07 -12.92
C PRO A 193 0.30 3.99 -11.44
N VAL A 194 -0.18 4.94 -10.65
CA VAL A 194 0.16 5.10 -9.24
C VAL A 194 -1.03 4.76 -8.35
N VAL A 195 -0.80 3.87 -7.40
CA VAL A 195 -1.72 3.57 -6.29
C VAL A 195 -1.14 4.20 -5.02
N VAL A 196 -1.85 5.13 -4.42
CA VAL A 196 -1.32 5.92 -3.29
C VAL A 196 -1.54 5.19 -1.97
N GLY A 197 -0.47 5.00 -1.23
CA GLY A 197 -0.49 4.41 0.11
C GLY A 197 -1.02 5.40 1.15
N LEU A 198 -2.14 5.07 1.79
CA LEU A 198 -2.76 5.89 2.82
C LEU A 198 -2.94 5.07 4.11
N PRO A 199 -2.84 5.71 5.29
CA PRO A 199 -3.21 5.02 6.52
C PRO A 199 -4.72 4.73 6.52
N GLY A 200 -5.11 3.55 7.01
CA GLY A 200 -6.49 3.26 7.36
C GLY A 200 -6.92 3.93 8.66
N VAL A 201 -8.10 3.55 9.16
CA VAL A 201 -8.58 3.98 10.47
C VAL A 201 -7.84 3.20 11.55
N VAL A 202 -6.89 3.84 12.21
CA VAL A 202 -5.95 3.21 13.15
C VAL A 202 -5.82 4.03 14.43
N ASP A 203 -5.45 3.38 15.53
CA ASP A 203 -5.08 4.09 16.77
C ASP A 203 -3.86 4.99 16.51
N ARG A 204 -3.91 6.23 17.00
CA ARG A 204 -2.88 7.24 16.75
C ARG A 204 -1.52 6.90 17.33
N ARG A 205 -1.49 6.24 18.51
CA ARG A 205 -0.23 5.80 19.12
C ARG A 205 0.42 4.75 18.24
N ARG A 206 -0.38 3.76 17.79
CA ARG A 206 0.09 2.73 16.88
C ARG A 206 0.55 3.31 15.54
N LEU A 207 -0.16 4.30 14.98
CA LEU A 207 0.27 4.98 13.76
C LEU A 207 1.62 5.67 13.93
N ALA A 208 1.83 6.38 15.04
CA ALA A 208 3.09 7.03 15.35
C ALA A 208 4.24 6.02 15.51
N GLU A 209 4.03 4.91 16.23
CA GLU A 209 5.02 3.84 16.40
C GLU A 209 5.43 3.21 15.06
N ILE A 210 4.45 2.97 14.17
CA ILE A 210 4.70 2.37 12.86
C ILE A 210 5.40 3.35 11.92
N SER A 211 4.97 4.62 11.92
CA SER A 211 5.61 5.67 11.11
C SER A 211 7.09 5.83 11.46
N LEU A 212 7.43 5.70 12.75
CA LEU A 212 8.83 5.70 13.20
C LEU A 212 9.60 4.47 12.69
N LYS A 213 9.00 3.29 12.71
CA LYS A 213 9.63 2.04 12.25
C LYS A 213 9.74 1.97 10.73
N ALA A 214 8.75 2.46 10.00
CA ALA A 214 8.75 2.48 8.54
C ALA A 214 9.71 3.53 7.95
N GLY A 215 10.41 4.29 8.81
CA GLY A 215 11.38 5.29 8.38
C GLY A 215 10.76 6.44 7.59
N VAL A 216 9.46 6.69 7.74
CA VAL A 216 8.77 7.80 7.10
C VAL A 216 9.15 9.09 7.82
N GLY A 217 10.40 9.55 7.60
CA GLY A 217 10.99 10.70 8.31
C GLY A 217 10.29 12.03 8.02
N ALA A 218 9.73 12.19 6.83
CA ALA A 218 8.91 13.33 6.45
C ALA A 218 7.58 13.35 7.20
N SER A 219 7.03 12.17 7.57
CA SER A 219 5.81 12.07 8.38
C SER A 219 5.97 12.63 9.80
N LEU A 220 7.18 12.59 10.37
CA LEU A 220 7.47 13.30 11.62
C LEU A 220 7.45 14.83 11.43
N SER A 221 7.87 15.34 10.28
CA SER A 221 7.76 16.76 9.96
C SER A 221 6.30 17.17 9.70
N TYR A 222 5.52 16.32 9.04
CA TYR A 222 4.07 16.50 8.89
C TYR A 222 3.36 16.46 10.25
N LEU A 223 3.66 15.48 11.08
CA LEU A 223 3.14 15.40 12.46
C LEU A 223 3.56 16.60 13.30
N ARG A 224 4.78 17.15 13.12
CA ARG A 224 5.23 18.39 13.76
C ARG A 224 4.53 19.63 13.19
N LYS A 225 4.39 19.74 11.87
CA LYS A 225 3.80 20.89 11.18
C LYS A 225 2.28 20.99 11.42
N HIS A 226 1.61 19.85 11.56
CA HIS A 226 0.19 19.74 11.86
C HIS A 226 -0.11 19.39 13.33
N GLY A 227 0.90 19.34 14.17
CA GLY A 227 0.82 18.98 15.59
C GLY A 227 -0.17 19.83 16.39
N ARG A 228 -0.39 21.10 16.00
CA ARG A 228 -1.44 21.95 16.58
C ARG A 228 -2.85 21.49 16.20
N GLN A 229 -3.05 20.95 15.01
CA GLN A 229 -4.32 20.30 14.62
C GLN A 229 -4.50 18.96 15.31
N ILE A 230 -3.40 18.25 15.58
CA ILE A 230 -3.39 16.98 16.33
C ILE A 230 -3.82 17.20 17.79
N VAL A 231 -3.43 18.32 18.42
CA VAL A 231 -3.84 18.66 19.80
C VAL A 231 -5.34 18.95 19.89
N THR A 232 -5.94 19.59 18.88
CA THR A 232 -7.39 19.83 18.83
C THR A 232 -8.20 18.56 18.54
N LEU A 233 -7.58 17.56 17.93
CA LEU A 233 -8.12 16.22 17.67
C LEU A 233 -7.90 15.25 18.87
N ALA A 234 -7.46 15.72 20.02
CA ALA A 234 -7.24 14.92 21.25
C ALA A 234 -8.50 14.21 21.79
N ARG A 235 -9.67 14.49 21.23
CA ARG A 235 -10.94 13.82 21.57
C ARG A 235 -11.15 12.47 20.87
N SER A 236 -10.52 12.20 19.70
CA SER A 236 -10.61 10.92 19.01
C SER A 236 -9.33 10.11 19.20
N ARG A 237 -9.44 8.87 19.71
CA ARG A 237 -8.32 7.92 19.83
C ARG A 237 -7.83 7.42 18.47
N ARG A 238 -8.65 7.51 17.41
CA ARG A 238 -8.37 6.98 16.07
C ARG A 238 -8.02 8.07 15.09
N TYR A 239 -7.13 7.76 14.16
CA TYR A 239 -6.83 8.59 13.00
C TYR A 239 -7.98 8.47 12.00
N ASP A 240 -8.41 9.60 11.44
CA ASP A 240 -9.40 9.67 10.36
C ASP A 240 -8.68 10.07 9.06
N PRO A 241 -8.63 9.20 8.04
CA PRO A 241 -7.94 9.49 6.79
C PRO A 241 -8.71 10.39 5.82
N THR A 242 -9.94 10.80 6.11
CA THR A 242 -10.81 11.53 5.19
C THR A 242 -10.16 12.79 4.61
N GLY A 243 -9.51 13.62 5.44
CA GLY A 243 -8.86 14.84 4.99
C GLY A 243 -7.79 14.57 3.95
N LEU A 244 -6.85 13.70 4.26
CA LEU A 244 -5.77 13.30 3.36
C LEU A 244 -6.29 12.66 2.07
N ALA A 245 -7.24 11.73 2.20
CA ALA A 245 -7.84 11.07 1.03
C ALA A 245 -8.57 12.05 0.11
N THR A 246 -9.25 13.06 0.66
CA THR A 246 -9.90 14.13 -0.12
C THR A 246 -8.88 14.98 -0.88
N GLU A 247 -7.75 15.32 -0.26
CA GLU A 247 -6.67 16.05 -0.93
C GLU A 247 -6.05 15.23 -2.06
N VAL A 248 -5.76 13.95 -1.83
CA VAL A 248 -5.27 13.04 -2.89
C VAL A 248 -6.30 12.88 -4.01
N ALA A 249 -7.59 12.82 -3.68
CA ALA A 249 -8.66 12.69 -4.66
C ALA A 249 -8.73 13.89 -5.63
N ARG A 250 -8.45 15.10 -5.15
CA ARG A 250 -8.36 16.29 -6.01
C ARG A 250 -7.26 16.16 -7.06
N TYR A 251 -6.09 15.62 -6.69
CA TYR A 251 -5.02 15.35 -7.64
C TYR A 251 -5.33 14.19 -8.58
N ALA A 252 -6.00 13.15 -8.08
CA ALA A 252 -6.41 12.00 -8.88
C ALA A 252 -7.49 12.33 -9.92
N ALA A 253 -8.24 13.42 -9.71
CA ALA A 253 -9.24 13.91 -10.67
C ALA A 253 -8.62 14.41 -11.99
N ASP A 254 -7.33 14.79 -11.98
CA ASP A 254 -6.57 15.05 -13.21
C ASP A 254 -6.15 13.72 -13.86
N PRO A 255 -6.66 13.37 -15.06
CA PRO A 255 -6.28 12.15 -15.77
C PRO A 255 -4.77 12.04 -16.03
N GLY A 256 -4.08 13.18 -16.21
CA GLY A 256 -2.63 13.27 -16.43
C GLY A 256 -1.81 12.88 -15.19
N SER A 257 -2.39 12.90 -13.99
CA SER A 257 -1.72 12.47 -12.77
C SER A 257 -1.33 11.00 -12.82
N GLY A 258 -2.16 10.15 -13.45
CA GLY A 258 -1.96 8.71 -13.44
C GLY A 258 -2.21 8.04 -12.09
N ILE A 259 -2.76 8.76 -11.09
CA ILE A 259 -3.24 8.18 -9.83
C ILE A 259 -4.50 7.38 -10.13
N ARG A 260 -4.53 6.09 -9.74
CA ARG A 260 -5.60 5.14 -10.12
C ARG A 260 -6.34 4.51 -8.95
N GLY A 261 -5.96 4.84 -7.72
CA GLY A 261 -6.60 4.29 -6.53
C GLY A 261 -5.73 4.41 -5.29
N VAL A 262 -6.14 3.74 -4.24
CA VAL A 262 -5.47 3.76 -2.94
C VAL A 262 -5.12 2.37 -2.44
N HIS A 263 -4.01 2.31 -1.71
CA HIS A 263 -3.54 1.19 -0.93
C HIS A 263 -3.66 1.57 0.54
N LEU A 264 -4.55 0.91 1.27
CA LEU A 264 -4.89 1.24 2.65
C LEU A 264 -4.08 0.38 3.62
N PHE A 265 -3.15 0.99 4.32
CA PHE A 265 -2.40 0.35 5.40
C PHE A 265 -3.31 0.16 6.61
N THR A 266 -3.93 -1.04 6.72
CA THR A 266 -4.92 -1.31 7.78
C THR A 266 -4.27 -1.63 9.12
N PHE A 267 -3.02 -2.10 9.12
CA PHE A 267 -2.33 -2.64 10.31
C PHE A 267 -3.17 -3.69 11.05
N ASN A 268 -3.91 -4.50 10.28
CA ASN A 268 -4.88 -5.48 10.75
C ASN A 268 -6.11 -4.90 11.49
N ASN A 269 -6.35 -3.59 11.35
CA ASN A 269 -7.57 -2.92 11.80
C ASN A 269 -8.56 -2.80 10.63
N VAL A 270 -8.96 -3.95 10.09
CA VAL A 270 -9.66 -4.07 8.79
C VAL A 270 -11.07 -3.48 8.86
N GLU A 271 -11.86 -3.85 9.87
CA GLU A 271 -13.27 -3.47 9.98
C GLU A 271 -13.48 -1.95 10.05
N PRO A 272 -12.82 -1.18 10.93
CA PRO A 272 -12.98 0.27 10.96
C PRO A 272 -12.56 0.95 9.65
N THR A 273 -11.54 0.39 8.95
CA THR A 273 -11.09 0.91 7.65
C THR A 273 -12.13 0.63 6.56
N ARG A 274 -12.72 -0.59 6.53
CA ARG A 274 -13.85 -0.92 5.65
C ARG A 274 -15.04 0.01 5.87
N ASP A 275 -15.41 0.25 7.12
CA ASP A 275 -16.54 1.11 7.47
C ASP A 275 -16.32 2.57 7.05
N TRP A 276 -15.08 3.05 7.19
CA TRP A 276 -14.70 4.36 6.69
C TRP A 276 -14.84 4.44 5.16
N VAL A 277 -14.35 3.46 4.43
CA VAL A 277 -14.49 3.38 2.96
C VAL A 277 -15.98 3.36 2.58
N ALA A 278 -16.79 2.49 3.20
CA ALA A 278 -18.22 2.38 2.90
C ALA A 278 -18.96 3.73 3.09
N ARG A 279 -18.70 4.44 4.19
CA ARG A 279 -19.27 5.79 4.41
C ARG A 279 -18.81 6.80 3.37
N SER A 280 -17.54 6.74 2.97
CA SER A 280 -16.95 7.69 2.02
C SER A 280 -17.45 7.51 0.59
N VAL A 281 -17.85 6.29 0.20
CA VAL A 281 -18.42 6.01 -1.12
C VAL A 281 -19.96 6.04 -1.14
N GLY A 282 -20.60 6.41 -0.02
CA GLY A 282 -22.07 6.46 0.08
C GLY A 282 -22.75 5.07 0.20
N GLY A 283 -21.99 4.04 0.56
CA GLY A 283 -22.50 2.69 0.77
C GLY A 283 -23.17 2.50 2.14
N PRO A 284 -24.03 1.48 2.30
CA PRO A 284 -24.63 1.15 3.58
C PRO A 284 -23.54 0.72 4.58
N VAL A 285 -23.57 1.32 5.76
CA VAL A 285 -22.72 0.91 6.90
C VAL A 285 -23.45 -0.21 7.62
N SER A 286 -22.84 -1.40 7.79
CA SER A 286 -23.37 -2.40 8.72
C SER A 286 -23.51 -1.78 10.11
N PRO A 287 -24.67 -1.90 10.78
CA PRO A 287 -24.80 -1.45 12.15
C PRO A 287 -23.75 -2.15 13.02
N ALA A 288 -23.07 -1.37 13.87
CA ALA A 288 -22.18 -1.92 14.87
C ALA A 288 -22.98 -2.85 15.80
N SER A 289 -22.59 -4.11 15.85
CA SER A 289 -23.07 -5.09 16.84
C SER A 289 -22.36 -4.92 18.18
#